data_ff3d62ad8d94ed92e648b2832ff17981
#
_entry.id   ff3d62ad8d94ed92e648b2832ff17981
#
_cell.length_a   1.000
_cell.length_b   1.000
_cell.length_c   1.000
_cell.angle_alpha   90.00
_cell.angle_beta   90.00
_cell.angle_gamma   90.00
#
_symmetry.space_group_name_H-M   'P 1'
#
loop_
_entity.id
_entity.type
_entity.pdbx_description
1 polymer ?
#
loop_
_entity_poly.entity_id
_entity_poly.type
_entity_poly.pdbx_seq_one_letter_code
_entity_poly.pdbx_strand_id
1 'polypeptide(L)'
;MKHLHLFVVAALCVSTLSACAKTAQPTPRVGTVQRDTITGVPCCVYLPDNYAARADESFPVLYLQHGMWGKEDDWTEKGNLLGIMDSLLQAGQAVEMVVIMPDNCPSRPTFEEEKANATDGHWENNFANFMAESESKYRISNQPSQRAIAGLSMGGYHTMQVSSVLDGQFAYVGMFSAATFVNNAPSEPALLWVAIGKDDFLYLSFQKYRRWLEQNHREYTYYESAGGHDWPNWQDYLGRFLPKCFR
;
A
#
# COMPACT_ATOMS: atom_id res chain seq x y z
N MET A 1 -20.56 87.67 -27.70
CA MET A 1 -21.52 86.55 -27.55
C MET A 1 -20.78 85.28 -27.85
N LYS A 2 -20.38 84.50 -26.86
CA LYS A 2 -19.63 83.25 -27.05
C LYS A 2 -20.48 82.13 -26.40
N HIS A 3 -20.99 81.25 -27.22
CA HIS A 3 -21.78 80.08 -26.81
C HIS A 3 -20.84 78.99 -26.27
N LEU A 4 -21.01 78.65 -25.05
CA LEU A 4 -20.31 77.54 -24.37
C LEU A 4 -21.17 76.26 -24.50
N HIS A 5 -20.67 75.28 -25.26
CA HIS A 5 -21.32 73.99 -25.36
C HIS A 5 -20.80 73.07 -24.27
N LEU A 6 -21.70 72.63 -23.38
CA LEU A 6 -21.45 71.69 -22.31
C LEU A 6 -21.63 70.29 -22.85
N PHE A 7 -20.55 69.50 -22.96
CA PHE A 7 -20.60 68.08 -23.27
C PHE A 7 -20.77 67.29 -21.95
N VAL A 8 -21.92 66.63 -21.83
CA VAL A 8 -22.15 65.65 -20.77
C VAL A 8 -21.64 64.30 -21.26
N VAL A 9 -20.57 63.78 -20.60
CA VAL A 9 -20.07 62.43 -20.83
C VAL A 9 -20.77 61.51 -19.84
N ALA A 10 -21.66 60.67 -20.34
CA ALA A 10 -22.27 59.59 -19.53
C ALA A 10 -21.30 58.42 -19.44
N ALA A 11 -20.76 58.19 -18.24
CA ALA A 11 -19.95 57.00 -17.94
C ALA A 11 -20.87 55.79 -17.72
N LEU A 12 -20.85 54.84 -18.67
CA LEU A 12 -21.50 53.53 -18.50
C LEU A 12 -20.62 52.65 -17.60
N CYS A 13 -21.02 52.47 -16.36
CA CYS A 13 -20.44 51.44 -15.48
C CYS A 13 -20.95 50.05 -15.90
N VAL A 14 -20.13 49.30 -16.63
CA VAL A 14 -20.37 47.88 -16.89
C VAL A 14 -19.89 47.11 -15.67
N SER A 15 -20.81 46.71 -14.78
CA SER A 15 -20.55 45.79 -13.70
C SER A 15 -20.43 44.38 -14.25
N THR A 16 -19.20 43.87 -14.42
CA THR A 16 -18.94 42.46 -14.68
C THR A 16 -19.21 41.66 -13.43
N LEU A 17 -20.35 40.99 -13.37
CA LEU A 17 -20.60 39.90 -12.40
C LEU A 17 -19.66 38.72 -12.71
N SER A 18 -18.52 38.67 -12.01
CA SER A 18 -17.68 37.47 -12.00
C SER A 18 -18.42 36.37 -11.27
N ALA A 19 -19.07 35.48 -12.03
CA ALA A 19 -19.63 34.24 -11.47
C ALA A 19 -18.49 33.37 -11.01
N CYS A 20 -18.26 33.36 -9.69
CA CYS A 20 -17.36 32.40 -9.05
C CYS A 20 -18.00 31.01 -9.27
N ALA A 21 -17.52 30.27 -10.27
CA ALA A 21 -17.87 28.89 -10.46
C ALA A 21 -17.38 28.15 -9.21
N LYS A 22 -18.30 27.72 -8.34
CA LYS A 22 -18.01 26.74 -7.32
C LYS A 22 -17.49 25.50 -8.04
N THR A 23 -16.18 25.28 -8.01
CA THR A 23 -15.60 24.00 -8.37
C THR A 23 -16.28 22.95 -7.50
N ALA A 24 -17.09 22.09 -8.13
CA ALA A 24 -17.68 20.94 -7.43
C ALA A 24 -16.52 20.19 -6.77
N GLN A 25 -16.59 20.02 -5.46
CA GLN A 25 -15.64 19.18 -4.77
C GLN A 25 -15.76 17.77 -5.37
N PRO A 26 -14.66 17.12 -5.74
CA PRO A 26 -14.73 15.76 -6.24
C PRO A 26 -15.43 14.90 -5.21
N THR A 27 -16.45 14.16 -5.64
CA THR A 27 -17.10 13.15 -4.80
C THR A 27 -16.02 12.19 -4.28
N PRO A 28 -16.05 11.85 -2.98
CA PRO A 28 -15.11 10.90 -2.41
C PRO A 28 -15.11 9.61 -3.25
N ARG A 29 -13.95 9.18 -3.71
CA ARG A 29 -13.78 7.91 -4.44
C ARG A 29 -13.60 6.82 -3.42
N VAL A 30 -14.68 6.33 -2.86
CA VAL A 30 -14.65 5.29 -1.82
C VAL A 30 -14.65 3.93 -2.48
N GLY A 31 -13.53 3.22 -2.39
CA GLY A 31 -13.46 1.81 -2.76
C GLY A 31 -14.28 0.94 -1.79
N THR A 32 -14.47 -0.31 -2.15
CA THR A 32 -15.22 -1.29 -1.35
C THR A 32 -14.33 -2.44 -0.93
N VAL A 33 -14.62 -3.08 0.20
CA VAL A 33 -13.96 -4.31 0.63
C VAL A 33 -14.94 -5.45 0.59
N GLN A 34 -14.52 -6.57 0.02
CA GLN A 34 -15.27 -7.83 0.00
C GLN A 34 -14.44 -8.97 0.55
N ARG A 35 -15.09 -10.02 1.06
CA ARG A 35 -14.44 -11.28 1.45
C ARG A 35 -14.40 -12.22 0.25
N ASP A 36 -13.30 -12.95 0.13
CA ASP A 36 -13.12 -14.00 -0.89
C ASP A 36 -12.22 -15.12 -0.32
N THR A 37 -12.03 -16.16 -1.11
CA THR A 37 -11.08 -17.24 -0.86
C THR A 37 -10.27 -17.47 -2.13
N ILE A 38 -8.95 -17.38 -2.04
CA ILE A 38 -8.00 -17.54 -3.16
C ILE A 38 -7.07 -18.70 -2.81
N THR A 39 -6.97 -19.73 -3.64
CA THR A 39 -6.23 -20.98 -3.37
C THR A 39 -6.58 -21.63 -2.02
N GLY A 40 -7.84 -21.49 -1.56
CA GLY A 40 -8.26 -21.97 -0.24
C GLY A 40 -7.91 -21.04 0.93
N VAL A 41 -7.24 -19.91 0.68
CA VAL A 41 -6.85 -18.93 1.69
C VAL A 41 -7.92 -17.85 1.81
N PRO A 42 -8.52 -17.60 2.99
CA PRO A 42 -9.43 -16.49 3.20
C PRO A 42 -8.76 -15.15 2.92
N CYS A 43 -9.48 -14.23 2.30
CA CYS A 43 -8.96 -12.91 1.93
C CYS A 43 -10.00 -11.81 2.14
N CYS A 44 -9.56 -10.60 2.51
CA CYS A 44 -10.27 -9.37 2.23
C CYS A 44 -9.68 -8.71 0.99
N VAL A 45 -10.54 -8.23 0.09
CA VAL A 45 -10.12 -7.60 -1.16
C VAL A 45 -10.72 -6.20 -1.26
N TYR A 46 -9.86 -5.20 -1.26
CA TYR A 46 -10.25 -3.82 -1.56
C TYR A 46 -10.30 -3.64 -3.08
N LEU A 47 -11.41 -3.13 -3.57
CA LEU A 47 -11.65 -2.78 -4.96
C LEU A 47 -11.80 -1.27 -5.10
N PRO A 48 -11.20 -0.64 -6.13
CA PRO A 48 -11.35 0.79 -6.39
C PRO A 48 -12.81 1.18 -6.64
N ASP A 49 -13.11 2.49 -6.52
CA ASP A 49 -14.43 3.02 -6.83
C ASP A 49 -14.87 2.61 -8.25
N ASN A 50 -16.16 2.27 -8.36
CA ASN A 50 -16.77 1.84 -9.62
C ASN A 50 -16.06 0.68 -10.33
N TYR A 51 -15.33 -0.17 -9.61
CA TYR A 51 -14.61 -1.32 -10.18
C TYR A 51 -15.47 -2.15 -11.13
N ALA A 52 -16.72 -2.47 -10.75
CA ALA A 52 -17.61 -3.30 -11.58
C ALA A 52 -17.95 -2.66 -12.94
N ALA A 53 -18.08 -1.34 -13.00
CA ALA A 53 -18.40 -0.59 -14.21
C ALA A 53 -17.18 -0.39 -15.15
N ARG A 54 -15.98 -0.69 -14.69
CA ARG A 54 -14.71 -0.48 -15.40
C ARG A 54 -14.17 -1.81 -15.96
N ALA A 55 -15.00 -2.53 -16.73
CA ALA A 55 -14.73 -3.89 -17.16
C ALA A 55 -13.46 -4.06 -18.00
N ASP A 56 -13.08 -3.03 -18.77
CA ASP A 56 -11.92 -3.05 -19.68
C ASP A 56 -10.62 -2.56 -19.03
N GLU A 57 -10.66 -2.18 -17.75
CA GLU A 57 -9.49 -1.67 -17.04
C GLU A 57 -8.79 -2.76 -16.24
N SER A 58 -7.45 -2.72 -16.25
CA SER A 58 -6.59 -3.53 -15.39
C SER A 58 -5.89 -2.64 -14.38
N PHE A 59 -5.87 -3.05 -13.12
CA PHE A 59 -5.36 -2.25 -12.00
C PHE A 59 -4.02 -2.78 -11.50
N PRO A 60 -3.15 -1.92 -10.97
CA PRO A 60 -2.06 -2.35 -10.10
C PRO A 60 -2.60 -3.15 -8.92
N VAL A 61 -1.77 -4.01 -8.34
CA VAL A 61 -2.14 -4.81 -7.16
C VAL A 61 -1.13 -4.66 -6.04
N LEU A 62 -1.64 -4.49 -4.82
CA LEU A 62 -0.89 -4.63 -3.58
C LEU A 62 -1.35 -5.88 -2.83
N TYR A 63 -0.43 -6.79 -2.57
CA TYR A 63 -0.61 -7.88 -1.61
C TYR A 63 -0.17 -7.39 -0.24
N LEU A 64 -1.10 -7.28 0.72
CA LEU A 64 -0.88 -6.63 2.02
C LEU A 64 -1.09 -7.62 3.16
N GLN A 65 -0.01 -8.01 3.82
CA GLN A 65 0.04 -9.10 4.79
C GLN A 65 -0.08 -8.60 6.23
N HIS A 66 -0.90 -9.29 7.04
CA HIS A 66 -1.04 -9.06 8.48
C HIS A 66 0.13 -9.66 9.27
N GLY A 67 0.23 -9.33 10.56
CA GLY A 67 1.22 -9.89 11.48
C GLY A 67 0.78 -11.21 12.12
N MET A 68 1.63 -11.73 13.00
CA MET A 68 1.34 -12.95 13.75
C MET A 68 -0.01 -12.84 14.49
N TRP A 69 -0.80 -13.95 14.49
CA TRP A 69 -2.13 -14.04 15.07
C TRP A 69 -3.18 -13.08 14.52
N GLY A 70 -2.83 -12.35 13.48
CA GLY A 70 -3.75 -11.49 12.74
C GLY A 70 -4.70 -12.28 11.84
N LYS A 71 -5.48 -11.55 11.04
CA LYS A 71 -6.46 -12.08 10.08
C LYS A 71 -6.48 -11.23 8.82
N GLU A 72 -7.15 -11.75 7.81
CA GLU A 72 -7.37 -11.08 6.53
C GLU A 72 -8.04 -9.69 6.65
N ASP A 73 -8.80 -9.44 7.72
CA ASP A 73 -9.51 -8.17 7.94
C ASP A 73 -8.77 -7.16 8.84
N ASP A 74 -7.61 -7.51 9.38
CA ASP A 74 -6.88 -6.64 10.32
C ASP A 74 -6.52 -5.26 9.73
N TRP A 75 -6.16 -5.20 8.45
CA TRP A 75 -5.85 -3.94 7.79
C TRP A 75 -7.08 -3.04 7.59
N THR A 76 -8.26 -3.62 7.48
CA THR A 76 -9.52 -2.85 7.42
C THR A 76 -10.02 -2.45 8.79
N GLU A 77 -10.00 -3.36 9.77
CA GLU A 77 -10.56 -3.16 11.10
C GLU A 77 -9.64 -2.34 12.03
N LYS A 78 -8.33 -2.55 11.92
CA LYS A 78 -7.32 -1.93 12.79
C LYS A 78 -6.39 -0.99 12.01
N GLY A 79 -6.12 -1.31 10.74
CA GLY A 79 -5.16 -0.61 9.88
C GLY A 79 -5.71 0.62 9.17
N ASN A 80 -7.02 0.90 9.27
CA ASN A 80 -7.68 2.03 8.63
C ASN A 80 -7.40 2.14 7.11
N LEU A 81 -7.27 0.99 6.44
CA LEU A 81 -6.93 0.93 5.01
C LEU A 81 -7.84 1.85 4.17
N LEU A 82 -9.17 1.77 4.39
CA LEU A 82 -10.14 2.58 3.62
C LEU A 82 -9.89 4.08 3.78
N GLY A 83 -9.68 4.55 5.01
CA GLY A 83 -9.41 5.97 5.26
C GLY A 83 -8.08 6.44 4.67
N ILE A 84 -7.04 5.60 4.71
CA ILE A 84 -5.74 5.89 4.11
C ILE A 84 -5.87 5.96 2.58
N MET A 85 -6.49 4.96 1.96
CA MET A 85 -6.68 4.93 0.50
C MET A 85 -7.50 6.13 0.02
N ASP A 86 -8.63 6.41 0.68
CA ASP A 86 -9.51 7.52 0.32
C ASP A 86 -8.76 8.88 0.41
N SER A 87 -8.07 9.12 1.52
CA SER A 87 -7.29 10.34 1.72
C SER A 87 -6.20 10.53 0.65
N LEU A 88 -5.44 9.47 0.35
CA LEU A 88 -4.35 9.55 -0.63
C LEU A 88 -4.87 9.69 -2.07
N LEU A 89 -5.96 9.02 -2.42
CA LEU A 89 -6.58 9.13 -3.75
C LEU A 89 -7.19 10.51 -3.97
N GLN A 90 -7.89 11.08 -2.98
CA GLN A 90 -8.42 12.44 -3.06
C GLN A 90 -7.31 13.49 -3.20
N ALA A 91 -6.19 13.28 -2.52
CA ALA A 91 -5.02 14.14 -2.62
C ALA A 91 -4.20 13.94 -3.91
N GLY A 92 -4.55 12.98 -4.76
CA GLY A 92 -3.77 12.62 -5.96
C GLY A 92 -2.38 12.04 -5.61
N GLN A 93 -2.22 11.51 -4.40
CA GLN A 93 -0.96 10.99 -3.88
C GLN A 93 -0.80 9.49 -4.02
N ALA A 94 -1.84 8.75 -4.35
CA ALA A 94 -1.77 7.34 -4.68
C ALA A 94 -2.44 7.04 -6.03
N VAL A 95 -2.11 5.90 -6.60
CA VAL A 95 -2.75 5.35 -7.79
C VAL A 95 -3.88 4.42 -7.35
N GLU A 96 -4.99 4.39 -8.09
CA GLU A 96 -6.05 3.40 -7.87
C GLU A 96 -5.48 1.99 -8.06
N MET A 97 -5.75 1.10 -7.12
CA MET A 97 -5.23 -0.26 -7.13
C MET A 97 -6.21 -1.23 -6.47
N VAL A 98 -6.08 -2.50 -6.74
CA VAL A 98 -6.67 -3.57 -5.93
C VAL A 98 -5.73 -3.88 -4.78
N VAL A 99 -6.27 -4.06 -3.55
CA VAL A 99 -5.47 -4.53 -2.42
C VAL A 99 -6.00 -5.88 -1.97
N ILE A 100 -5.17 -6.90 -2.00
CA ILE A 100 -5.50 -8.26 -1.57
C ILE A 100 -4.82 -8.52 -0.22
N MET A 101 -5.63 -8.79 0.80
CA MET A 101 -5.21 -9.03 2.18
C MET A 101 -5.49 -10.49 2.53
N PRO A 102 -4.52 -11.40 2.36
CA PRO A 102 -4.70 -12.81 2.67
C PRO A 102 -4.60 -13.08 4.18
N ASP A 103 -5.27 -14.13 4.66
CA ASP A 103 -4.93 -14.78 5.92
C ASP A 103 -3.67 -15.64 5.70
N ASN A 104 -2.51 -15.01 5.80
CA ASN A 104 -1.21 -15.62 5.52
C ASN A 104 -0.74 -16.61 6.61
N CYS A 105 -1.54 -16.80 7.68
CA CYS A 105 -1.18 -17.67 8.79
C CYS A 105 -2.44 -18.27 9.47
N PRO A 106 -3.30 -19.04 8.74
CA PRO A 106 -4.58 -19.50 9.25
C PRO A 106 -4.46 -20.51 10.42
N SER A 107 -3.35 -21.21 10.54
CA SER A 107 -3.10 -22.18 11.63
C SER A 107 -2.82 -21.53 12.99
N ARG A 108 -2.55 -20.20 13.00
CA ARG A 108 -2.22 -19.45 14.23
C ARG A 108 -1.13 -20.13 15.08
N PRO A 109 0.04 -20.48 14.51
CA PRO A 109 1.10 -21.15 15.23
C PRO A 109 1.63 -20.29 16.38
N THR A 110 2.33 -20.94 17.32
CA THR A 110 3.15 -20.22 18.30
C THR A 110 4.32 -19.51 17.63
N PHE A 111 4.94 -18.57 18.32
CA PHE A 111 6.12 -17.87 17.81
C PHE A 111 7.26 -18.82 17.42
N GLU A 112 7.51 -19.85 18.23
CA GLU A 112 8.58 -20.83 17.95
C GLU A 112 8.23 -21.75 16.77
N GLU A 113 6.96 -22.14 16.63
CA GLU A 113 6.49 -22.88 15.46
C GLU A 113 6.59 -22.03 14.17
N GLU A 114 6.18 -20.76 14.23
CA GLU A 114 6.28 -19.87 13.08
C GLU A 114 7.73 -19.62 12.69
N LYS A 115 8.61 -19.41 13.66
CA LYS A 115 10.05 -19.28 13.42
C LYS A 115 10.65 -20.55 12.82
N ALA A 116 10.20 -21.72 13.23
CA ALA A 116 10.61 -22.99 12.64
C ALA A 116 10.04 -23.14 11.22
N ASN A 117 8.76 -22.83 11.03
CA ASN A 117 8.07 -22.88 9.73
C ASN A 117 8.62 -21.85 8.73
N ALA A 118 9.18 -20.76 9.22
CA ALA A 118 9.85 -19.75 8.38
C ALA A 118 10.97 -20.33 7.52
N THR A 119 11.50 -21.50 7.89
CA THR A 119 12.50 -22.23 7.08
C THR A 119 11.87 -23.19 6.08
N ASP A 120 10.59 -23.57 6.27
CA ASP A 120 9.90 -24.52 5.37
C ASP A 120 9.31 -23.85 4.14
N GLY A 121 9.19 -22.50 4.14
CA GLY A 121 8.76 -21.71 2.99
C GLY A 121 7.36 -22.05 2.47
N HIS A 122 6.47 -22.59 3.32
CA HIS A 122 5.17 -23.10 2.85
C HIS A 122 4.29 -22.01 2.21
N TRP A 123 4.22 -20.84 2.83
CA TRP A 123 3.48 -19.68 2.29
C TRP A 123 4.16 -19.13 1.03
N GLU A 124 5.45 -18.90 1.12
CA GLU A 124 6.27 -18.33 0.06
C GLU A 124 6.27 -19.22 -1.20
N ASN A 125 6.40 -20.53 -1.03
CA ASN A 125 6.39 -21.48 -2.13
C ASN A 125 5.03 -21.59 -2.84
N ASN A 126 3.92 -21.34 -2.12
CA ASN A 126 2.57 -21.37 -2.69
C ASN A 126 2.11 -20.01 -3.22
N PHE A 127 2.84 -18.93 -2.95
CA PHE A 127 2.41 -17.58 -3.30
C PHE A 127 2.30 -17.36 -4.82
N ALA A 128 3.08 -18.04 -5.63
CA ALA A 128 2.94 -17.98 -7.09
C ALA A 128 1.56 -18.47 -7.56
N ASN A 129 1.05 -19.55 -6.97
CA ASN A 129 -0.30 -20.05 -7.26
C ASN A 129 -1.38 -19.07 -6.75
N PHE A 130 -1.17 -18.49 -5.59
CA PHE A 130 -2.03 -17.46 -5.03
C PHE A 130 -2.12 -16.23 -5.95
N MET A 131 -1.00 -15.77 -6.48
CA MET A 131 -0.94 -14.68 -7.48
C MET A 131 -1.69 -15.05 -8.75
N ALA A 132 -1.45 -16.24 -9.31
CA ALA A 132 -2.09 -16.69 -10.55
C ALA A 132 -3.61 -16.79 -10.42
N GLU A 133 -4.13 -17.30 -9.29
CA GLU A 133 -5.57 -17.33 -9.03
C GLU A 133 -6.12 -15.91 -8.80
N SER A 134 -5.40 -15.05 -8.10
CA SER A 134 -5.78 -13.63 -7.94
C SER A 134 -5.96 -12.94 -9.29
N GLU A 135 -5.02 -13.15 -10.21
CA GLU A 135 -5.06 -12.58 -11.57
C GLU A 135 -6.21 -13.15 -12.42
N SER A 136 -6.63 -14.39 -12.17
CA SER A 136 -7.78 -14.97 -12.83
C SER A 136 -9.12 -14.46 -12.31
N LYS A 137 -9.18 -14.07 -11.04
CA LYS A 137 -10.40 -13.61 -10.36
C LYS A 137 -10.62 -12.11 -10.46
N TYR A 138 -9.54 -11.33 -10.50
CA TYR A 138 -9.58 -9.89 -10.47
C TYR A 138 -8.88 -9.27 -11.67
N ARG A 139 -9.38 -8.12 -12.12
CA ARG A 139 -8.74 -7.33 -13.19
C ARG A 139 -7.51 -6.61 -12.66
N ILE A 140 -6.47 -7.37 -12.37
CA ILE A 140 -5.17 -6.89 -11.92
C ILE A 140 -4.09 -7.19 -12.96
N SER A 141 -3.08 -6.36 -12.99
CA SER A 141 -1.98 -6.49 -13.92
C SER A 141 -1.05 -7.65 -13.54
N ASN A 142 -0.63 -8.42 -14.53
CA ASN A 142 0.40 -9.45 -14.38
C ASN A 142 1.83 -8.91 -14.62
N GLN A 143 2.00 -7.60 -14.79
CA GLN A 143 3.32 -6.99 -14.98
C GLN A 143 3.99 -6.75 -13.62
N PRO A 144 5.27 -7.13 -13.43
CA PRO A 144 6.00 -6.87 -12.18
C PRO A 144 5.99 -5.40 -11.76
N SER A 145 6.06 -4.47 -12.72
CA SER A 145 6.00 -3.02 -12.46
C SER A 145 4.66 -2.53 -11.88
N GLN A 146 3.63 -3.38 -11.94
CA GLN A 146 2.29 -3.11 -11.41
C GLN A 146 1.95 -3.97 -10.19
N ARG A 147 2.96 -4.63 -9.60
CA ARG A 147 2.80 -5.44 -8.40
C ARG A 147 3.58 -4.87 -7.23
N ALA A 148 2.90 -4.75 -6.10
CA ALA A 148 3.48 -4.43 -4.81
C ALA A 148 3.17 -5.55 -3.80
N ILE A 149 4.07 -5.75 -2.85
CA ILE A 149 3.86 -6.59 -1.69
C ILE A 149 4.32 -5.85 -0.44
N ALA A 150 3.53 -5.86 0.62
CA ALA A 150 3.91 -5.26 1.88
C ALA A 150 3.31 -6.02 3.06
N GLY A 151 3.85 -5.80 4.24
CA GLY A 151 3.30 -6.41 5.44
C GLY A 151 3.96 -5.92 6.72
N LEU A 152 3.28 -6.16 7.84
CA LEU A 152 3.73 -5.78 9.17
C LEU A 152 4.23 -7.00 9.96
N SER A 153 5.26 -6.79 10.81
CA SER A 153 5.73 -7.81 11.74
C SER A 153 6.07 -9.14 11.03
N MET A 154 5.37 -10.23 11.36
CA MET A 154 5.48 -11.51 10.65
C MET A 154 5.09 -11.39 9.17
N GLY A 155 4.05 -10.62 8.83
CA GLY A 155 3.71 -10.33 7.43
C GLY A 155 4.81 -9.57 6.69
N GLY A 156 5.60 -8.74 7.39
CA GLY A 156 6.81 -8.13 6.84
C GLY A 156 7.91 -9.16 6.57
N TYR A 157 8.04 -10.18 7.41
CA TYR A 157 8.92 -11.33 7.17
C TYR A 157 8.47 -12.12 5.93
N HIS A 158 7.18 -12.48 5.83
CA HIS A 158 6.63 -13.15 4.65
C HIS A 158 6.80 -12.30 3.38
N THR A 159 6.63 -10.98 3.49
CA THR A 159 6.88 -10.05 2.38
C THR A 159 8.31 -10.16 1.85
N MET A 160 9.30 -10.17 2.75
CA MET A 160 10.70 -10.35 2.40
C MET A 160 10.94 -11.70 1.72
N GLN A 161 10.43 -12.79 2.30
CA GLN A 161 10.63 -14.13 1.78
C GLN A 161 9.97 -14.33 0.42
N VAL A 162 8.69 -13.98 0.29
CA VAL A 162 7.95 -14.07 -0.99
C VAL A 162 8.65 -13.28 -2.08
N SER A 163 9.02 -12.02 -1.81
CA SER A 163 9.68 -11.18 -2.81
C SER A 163 11.08 -11.68 -3.19
N SER A 164 11.74 -12.43 -2.32
CA SER A 164 13.04 -13.04 -2.60
C SER A 164 12.92 -14.36 -3.38
N VAL A 165 11.94 -15.21 -3.03
CA VAL A 165 11.66 -16.48 -3.74
C VAL A 165 11.12 -16.20 -5.14
N LEU A 166 10.23 -15.20 -5.26
CA LEU A 166 9.66 -14.75 -6.52
C LEU A 166 10.38 -13.49 -7.02
N ASP A 167 11.70 -13.55 -7.05
CA ASP A 167 12.54 -12.41 -7.42
C ASP A 167 12.17 -11.85 -8.80
N GLY A 168 12.14 -10.52 -8.89
CA GLY A 168 11.71 -9.80 -10.10
C GLY A 168 10.19 -9.77 -10.33
N GLN A 169 9.35 -10.38 -9.47
CA GLN A 169 7.88 -10.36 -9.63
C GLN A 169 7.21 -9.15 -8.96
N PHE A 170 7.91 -8.43 -8.10
CA PHE A 170 7.40 -7.25 -7.38
C PHE A 170 8.33 -6.06 -7.56
N ALA A 171 7.81 -4.98 -8.14
CA ALA A 171 8.57 -3.73 -8.23
C ALA A 171 8.62 -2.98 -6.89
N TYR A 172 7.63 -3.16 -6.03
CA TYR A 172 7.51 -2.41 -4.77
C TYR A 172 7.35 -3.37 -3.60
N VAL A 173 8.29 -3.30 -2.66
CA VAL A 173 8.36 -4.19 -1.48
C VAL A 173 8.41 -3.34 -0.23
N GLY A 174 7.42 -3.52 0.68
CA GLY A 174 7.27 -2.76 1.92
C GLY A 174 7.36 -3.63 3.17
N MET A 175 8.38 -3.40 4.01
CA MET A 175 8.58 -4.12 5.27
C MET A 175 8.31 -3.18 6.45
N PHE A 176 7.24 -3.44 7.20
CA PHE A 176 6.78 -2.61 8.32
C PHE A 176 7.05 -3.33 9.65
N SER A 177 7.98 -2.82 10.46
CA SER A 177 8.39 -3.49 11.71
C SER A 177 8.59 -5.00 11.53
N ALA A 178 9.25 -5.40 10.44
CA ALA A 178 9.32 -6.79 10.04
C ALA A 178 10.15 -7.64 11.02
N ALA A 179 9.68 -8.86 11.32
CA ALA A 179 10.54 -9.86 11.91
C ALA A 179 11.63 -10.26 10.89
N THR A 180 12.85 -10.45 11.36
CA THR A 180 14.01 -10.73 10.52
C THR A 180 14.77 -11.96 11.02
N PHE A 181 14.12 -13.12 10.91
CA PHE A 181 14.70 -14.40 11.37
C PHE A 181 15.84 -14.87 10.49
N VAL A 182 15.75 -14.59 9.20
CA VAL A 182 16.81 -14.84 8.20
C VAL A 182 17.08 -13.57 7.43
N ASN A 183 18.28 -13.45 6.88
CA ASN A 183 18.65 -12.33 6.04
C ASN A 183 18.40 -12.71 4.58
N ASN A 184 17.43 -12.06 3.95
CA ASN A 184 17.09 -12.21 2.54
C ASN A 184 16.56 -10.88 2.00
N ALA A 185 16.60 -10.68 0.70
CA ALA A 185 16.00 -9.53 0.03
C ALA A 185 15.86 -9.81 -1.47
N PRO A 186 14.86 -9.24 -2.15
CA PRO A 186 14.77 -9.28 -3.61
C PRO A 186 15.99 -8.59 -4.22
N SER A 187 16.38 -8.99 -5.44
CA SER A 187 17.62 -8.52 -6.07
C SER A 187 17.58 -7.03 -6.42
N GLU A 188 16.59 -6.62 -7.19
CA GLU A 188 16.51 -5.26 -7.76
C GLU A 188 15.06 -4.77 -7.86
N PRO A 189 14.32 -4.63 -6.75
CA PRO A 189 13.00 -4.00 -6.82
C PRO A 189 13.16 -2.50 -7.13
N ALA A 190 12.18 -1.90 -7.78
CA ALA A 190 12.16 -0.46 -7.99
C ALA A 190 12.10 0.31 -6.65
N LEU A 191 11.53 -0.32 -5.62
CA LEU A 191 11.52 0.17 -4.26
C LEU A 191 11.56 -0.99 -3.26
N LEU A 192 12.61 -1.05 -2.44
CA LEU A 192 12.62 -1.75 -1.16
C LEU A 192 12.46 -0.72 -0.06
N TRP A 193 11.29 -0.66 0.57
CA TRP A 193 10.98 0.29 1.62
C TRP A 193 10.87 -0.40 2.97
N VAL A 194 11.66 0.04 3.93
CA VAL A 194 11.77 -0.60 5.24
C VAL A 194 11.52 0.43 6.36
N ALA A 195 10.64 0.13 7.30
CA ALA A 195 10.24 1.04 8.36
C ALA A 195 10.15 0.36 9.72
N ILE A 196 10.53 1.08 10.79
CA ILE A 196 10.43 0.61 12.16
C ILE A 196 10.36 1.79 13.15
N GLY A 197 9.66 1.58 14.27
CA GLY A 197 9.65 2.50 15.41
C GLY A 197 10.87 2.32 16.32
N LYS A 198 11.32 3.42 16.94
CA LYS A 198 12.49 3.39 17.86
C LYS A 198 12.26 2.57 19.11
N ASP A 199 11.00 2.50 19.56
CA ASP A 199 10.59 1.77 20.77
C ASP A 199 10.04 0.38 20.43
N ASP A 200 10.16 -0.08 19.16
CA ASP A 200 9.74 -1.38 18.70
C ASP A 200 10.66 -2.47 19.27
N PHE A 201 10.10 -3.54 19.84
CA PHE A 201 10.89 -4.62 20.41
C PHE A 201 11.75 -5.35 19.35
N LEU A 202 11.39 -5.27 18.07
CA LEU A 202 12.18 -5.77 16.94
C LEU A 202 13.29 -4.81 16.49
N TYR A 203 13.39 -3.61 17.07
CA TYR A 203 14.30 -2.57 16.60
C TYR A 203 15.75 -3.07 16.46
N LEU A 204 16.29 -3.74 17.47
CA LEU A 204 17.69 -4.20 17.43
C LEU A 204 17.93 -5.29 16.37
N SER A 205 16.99 -6.22 16.18
CA SER A 205 17.09 -7.24 15.13
C SER A 205 16.97 -6.61 13.74
N PHE A 206 16.09 -5.65 13.60
CA PHE A 206 15.90 -4.91 12.36
C PHE A 206 17.12 -4.07 11.98
N GLN A 207 17.81 -3.45 12.95
CA GLN A 207 19.08 -2.76 12.69
C GLN A 207 20.21 -3.72 12.25
N LYS A 208 20.19 -4.99 12.69
CA LYS A 208 21.11 -6.02 12.18
C LYS A 208 20.78 -6.35 10.71
N TYR A 209 19.52 -6.47 10.38
CA TYR A 209 19.06 -6.69 9.00
C TYR A 209 19.46 -5.52 8.09
N ARG A 210 19.28 -4.27 8.52
CA ARG A 210 19.74 -3.08 7.77
C ARG A 210 21.25 -3.15 7.46
N ARG A 211 22.06 -3.45 8.47
CA ARG A 211 23.52 -3.61 8.23
C ARG A 211 23.82 -4.73 7.22
N TRP A 212 23.04 -5.81 7.26
CA TRP A 212 23.19 -6.87 6.26
C TRP A 212 22.82 -6.38 4.85
N LEU A 213 21.76 -5.59 4.67
CA LEU A 213 21.41 -4.96 3.39
C LEU A 213 22.58 -4.10 2.88
N GLU A 214 23.15 -3.26 3.72
CA GLU A 214 24.28 -2.39 3.41
C GLU A 214 25.53 -3.21 2.99
N GLN A 215 25.86 -4.25 3.74
CA GLN A 215 26.99 -5.14 3.46
C GLN A 215 26.83 -5.94 2.15
N ASN A 216 25.58 -6.18 1.74
CA ASN A 216 25.26 -6.89 0.50
C ASN A 216 24.86 -5.94 -0.64
N HIS A 217 25.16 -4.65 -0.50
CA HIS A 217 24.91 -3.61 -1.50
C HIS A 217 23.47 -3.58 -2.02
N ARG A 218 22.50 -3.81 -1.11
CA ARG A 218 21.07 -3.74 -1.44
C ARG A 218 20.60 -2.31 -1.30
N GLU A 219 20.06 -1.74 -2.36
CA GLU A 219 19.43 -0.42 -2.34
C GLU A 219 18.10 -0.49 -1.59
N TYR A 220 17.87 0.41 -0.64
CA TYR A 220 16.62 0.48 0.13
C TYR A 220 16.33 1.90 0.63
N THR A 221 15.06 2.19 0.85
CA THR A 221 14.61 3.39 1.54
C THR A 221 14.27 3.04 2.98
N TYR A 222 14.89 3.74 3.94
CA TYR A 222 14.64 3.54 5.36
C TYR A 222 13.79 4.65 5.95
N TYR A 223 12.80 4.27 6.75
CA TYR A 223 12.03 5.20 7.56
C TYR A 223 12.00 4.75 9.02
N GLU A 224 12.36 5.67 9.92
CA GLU A 224 12.36 5.47 11.36
C GLU A 224 11.37 6.43 12.00
N SER A 225 10.39 5.89 12.72
CA SER A 225 9.43 6.68 13.50
C SER A 225 9.74 6.68 14.99
N ALA A 226 9.09 7.52 15.74
CA ALA A 226 8.86 7.32 17.17
C ALA A 226 7.86 6.16 17.38
N GLY A 227 7.74 5.67 18.62
CA GLY A 227 6.76 4.66 19.01
C GLY A 227 7.20 3.23 18.75
N GLY A 228 6.31 2.29 19.00
CA GLY A 228 6.59 0.87 19.11
C GLY A 228 5.99 0.01 18.02
N HIS A 229 5.71 -1.25 18.39
CA HIS A 229 5.16 -2.28 17.51
C HIS A 229 3.64 -2.23 17.51
N ASP A 230 3.06 -1.22 16.85
CA ASP A 230 1.65 -0.90 17.00
C ASP A 230 0.99 -0.38 15.69
N TRP A 231 -0.34 -0.40 15.69
CA TRP A 231 -1.15 0.01 14.55
C TRP A 231 -0.96 1.48 14.14
N PRO A 232 -0.83 2.47 15.04
CA PRO A 232 -0.53 3.84 14.64
C PRO A 232 0.71 3.96 13.75
N ASN A 233 1.79 3.24 14.08
CA ASN A 233 2.99 3.20 13.26
C ASN A 233 2.74 2.52 11.92
N TRP A 234 2.05 1.37 11.89
CA TRP A 234 1.80 0.64 10.64
C TRP A 234 0.85 1.39 9.70
N GLN A 235 -0.11 2.14 10.24
CA GLN A 235 -0.95 3.05 9.46
C GLN A 235 -0.11 4.17 8.81
N ASP A 236 0.80 4.80 9.56
CA ASP A 236 1.74 5.80 9.03
C ASP A 236 2.64 5.20 7.95
N TYR A 237 3.15 3.97 8.17
CA TYR A 237 4.01 3.31 7.19
C TYR A 237 3.27 3.00 5.89
N LEU A 238 2.07 2.48 5.97
CA LEU A 238 1.24 2.26 4.78
C LEU A 238 0.96 3.58 4.05
N GLY A 239 0.57 4.62 4.79
CA GLY A 239 0.32 5.95 4.24
C GLY A 239 1.53 6.59 3.55
N ARG A 240 2.76 6.25 3.95
CA ARG A 240 4.01 6.70 3.32
C ARG A 240 4.49 5.82 2.18
N PHE A 241 4.18 4.54 2.23
CA PHE A 241 4.56 3.56 1.20
C PHE A 241 3.73 3.71 -0.06
N LEU A 242 2.40 3.76 0.07
CA LEU A 242 1.46 3.84 -1.06
C LEU A 242 1.78 4.97 -2.06
N PRO A 243 2.13 6.21 -1.62
CA PRO A 243 2.49 7.28 -2.54
C PRO A 243 3.74 7.02 -3.40
N LYS A 244 4.50 6.00 -3.09
CA LYS A 244 5.74 5.65 -3.80
C LYS A 244 5.55 4.52 -4.81
N CYS A 245 4.39 3.85 -4.78
CA CYS A 245 4.08 2.72 -5.65
C CYS A 245 3.46 3.18 -6.98
N PHE A 246 3.78 2.46 -8.05
CA PHE A 246 3.12 2.59 -9.37
C PHE A 246 3.24 3.97 -10.04
N ARG A 247 4.37 4.65 -9.85
CA ARG A 247 4.64 5.97 -10.44
C ARG A 247 5.77 5.93 -11.46
#